data_7da32239a7e860d459d29785c494f6d6
#
_entry.id   7da32239a7e860d459d29785c494f6d6
#
_cell.length_a   1.000
_cell.length_b   1.000
_cell.length_c   1.000
_cell.angle_alpha   90.00
_cell.angle_beta   90.00
_cell.angle_gamma   90.00
#
_symmetry.space_group_name_H-M   'P 1'
#
loop_
_entity.id
_entity.type
_entity.pdbx_description
1 polymer ?
#
loop_
_entity_poly.entity_id
_entity_poly.type
_entity_poly.pdbx_seq_one_letter_code
_entity_poly.pdbx_strand_id
1 'polypeptide(L)'
;MKILSIAPAASSGSGRFPCVAVFDAEIGGTLRLYNLRLLRSPDGRHLTYAPSAGGKRCATFAPELAEEITAAATAALGGRAA
;
A
#
# COMPACT_ATOMS: atom_id res chain seq x y z
N MET A 1 -13.81 -3.15 0.79
CA MET A 1 -12.47 -2.54 0.86
C MET A 1 -12.58 -1.03 1.00
N LYS A 2 -11.98 -0.49 2.02
CA LYS A 2 -12.03 0.94 2.29
C LYS A 2 -10.63 1.43 2.70
N ILE A 3 -10.17 2.51 2.08
CA ILE A 3 -8.94 3.17 2.51
C ILE A 3 -9.30 4.12 3.65
N LEU A 4 -8.77 3.85 4.83
CA LEU A 4 -9.05 4.64 6.03
C LEU A 4 -8.27 5.95 6.03
N SER A 5 -7.02 5.89 5.62
CA SER A 5 -6.18 7.07 5.49
C SER A 5 -5.06 6.75 4.51
N ILE A 6 -4.55 7.77 3.84
CA ILE A 6 -3.42 7.62 2.95
C ILE A 6 -2.62 8.92 2.94
N ALA A 7 -1.31 8.79 3.01
CA ALA A 7 -0.40 9.93 2.98
C ALA A 7 0.70 9.66 1.96
N PRO A 8 0.98 10.62 1.07
CA PRO A 8 2.12 10.48 0.17
C PRO A 8 3.40 10.32 0.98
N ALA A 9 4.27 9.44 0.56
CA ALA A 9 5.56 9.25 1.18
C ALA A 9 6.63 9.86 0.27
N ALA A 10 7.59 10.54 0.88
CA ALA A 10 8.75 10.96 0.12
C ALA A 10 9.51 9.70 -0.31
N SER A 11 9.83 9.62 -1.60
CA SER A 11 10.60 8.50 -2.10
C SER A 11 11.92 8.43 -1.36
N SER A 12 12.20 7.30 -0.74
CA SER A 12 13.45 7.12 -0.01
C SER A 12 14.65 7.03 -0.94
N GLY A 13 14.41 6.88 -2.23
CA GLY A 13 15.48 6.85 -3.21
C GLY A 13 16.34 5.61 -3.16
N SER A 14 16.07 4.69 -2.28
CA SER A 14 16.88 3.49 -2.15
C SER A 14 16.10 2.29 -2.70
N GLY A 15 16.65 1.70 -3.75
CA GLY A 15 16.10 0.46 -4.29
C GLY A 15 15.18 0.65 -5.49
N ARG A 16 14.77 -0.48 -6.03
CA ARG A 16 13.97 -0.54 -7.25
C ARG A 16 12.51 -0.20 -7.04
N PHE A 17 12.05 -0.24 -5.80
CA PHE A 17 10.64 -0.08 -5.47
C PHE A 17 10.48 1.05 -4.46
N PRO A 18 10.55 2.30 -4.92
CA PRO A 18 10.34 3.41 -4.00
C PRO A 18 8.94 3.37 -3.41
N CYS A 19 8.84 3.71 -2.14
CA CYS A 19 7.56 3.84 -1.45
C CYS A 19 6.94 5.19 -1.84
N VAL A 20 5.76 5.16 -2.43
CA VAL A 20 5.09 6.39 -2.87
C VAL A 20 4.00 6.83 -1.91
N ALA A 21 3.52 5.94 -1.05
CA ALA A 21 2.51 6.28 -0.06
C ALA A 21 2.49 5.27 1.08
N VAL A 22 2.00 5.72 2.23
CA VAL A 22 1.70 4.85 3.37
C VAL A 22 0.22 5.00 3.67
N PHE A 23 -0.46 3.89 3.91
CA PHE A 23 -1.91 3.93 4.08
C PHE A 23 -2.42 2.87 5.04
N ASP A 24 -3.64 3.09 5.50
CA ASP A 24 -4.39 2.15 6.32
C ASP A 24 -5.63 1.72 5.55
N ALA A 25 -6.02 0.47 5.67
CA ALA A 25 -7.16 -0.06 4.93
C ALA A 25 -8.02 -0.95 5.81
N GLU A 26 -9.32 -0.99 5.50
CA GLU A 26 -10.27 -1.88 6.14
C GLU A 26 -10.82 -2.85 5.09
N ILE A 27 -10.83 -4.13 5.44
CA ILE A 27 -11.25 -5.19 4.53
C ILE A 27 -12.42 -5.93 5.15
N GLY A 28 -13.55 -5.99 4.41
CA GLY A 28 -14.72 -6.73 4.84
C GLY A 28 -15.40 -6.20 6.10
N GLY A 29 -15.07 -4.98 6.51
CA GLY A 29 -15.65 -4.39 7.70
C GLY A 29 -15.17 -4.96 9.03
N THR A 30 -14.27 -5.94 9.00
CA THR A 30 -13.82 -6.62 10.21
C THR A 30 -12.30 -6.61 10.39
N LEU A 31 -11.55 -6.43 9.32
CA LEU A 31 -10.09 -6.46 9.37
C LEU A 31 -9.53 -5.09 9.01
N ARG A 32 -8.73 -4.52 9.89
CA ARG A 32 -8.03 -3.27 9.63
C ARG A 32 -6.54 -3.52 9.58
N LEU A 33 -5.91 -2.97 8.56
CA LEU A 33 -4.48 -3.08 8.35
C LEU A 33 -3.87 -1.68 8.39
N TYR A 34 -2.79 -1.53 9.12
CA TYR A 34 -2.14 -0.24 9.31
C TYR A 34 -0.73 -0.24 8.75
N ASN A 35 -0.28 0.92 8.32
CA ASN A 35 1.08 1.11 7.80
C ASN A 35 1.39 0.26 6.57
N LEU A 36 0.40 0.08 5.71
CA LEU A 36 0.63 -0.54 4.42
C LEU A 36 1.41 0.42 3.54
N ARG A 37 2.30 -0.13 2.73
CA ARG A 37 3.14 0.68 1.84
C ARG A 37 2.75 0.43 0.40
N LEU A 38 2.55 1.52 -0.32
CA LEU A 38 2.33 1.48 -1.75
C LEU A 38 3.66 1.75 -2.43
N LEU A 39 4.15 0.76 -3.16
CA LEU A 39 5.42 0.83 -3.86
C LEU A 39 5.20 0.98 -5.34
N ARG A 40 6.16 1.55 -6.02
CA ARG A 40 6.13 1.67 -7.46
C ARG A 40 7.26 0.85 -8.08
N SER A 41 6.92 -0.03 -9.01
CA SER A 41 7.93 -0.82 -9.69
C SER A 41 8.54 -0.04 -10.86
N PRO A 42 9.70 -0.48 -11.36
CA PRO A 42 10.36 0.21 -12.49
C PRO A 42 9.53 0.30 -13.75
N ASP A 43 8.57 -0.62 -13.94
CA ASP A 43 7.70 -0.60 -15.12
C ASP A 43 6.45 0.27 -14.93
N GLY A 44 6.36 0.99 -13.81
CA GLY A 44 5.25 1.89 -13.54
C GLY A 44 4.07 1.27 -12.80
N ARG A 45 4.15 0.00 -12.46
CA ARG A 45 3.10 -0.65 -11.69
C ARG A 45 3.19 -0.31 -10.22
N HIS A 46 2.08 -0.43 -9.53
CA HIS A 46 2.04 -0.25 -8.08
C HIS A 46 1.87 -1.61 -7.39
N LEU A 47 2.49 -1.73 -6.23
CA LEU A 47 2.44 -2.93 -5.39
C LEU A 47 2.15 -2.53 -3.96
N THR A 48 1.44 -3.39 -3.24
CA THR A 48 1.16 -3.17 -1.82
C THR A 48 1.98 -4.13 -0.98
N TYR A 49 2.69 -3.57 -0.01
CA TYR A 49 3.45 -4.36 0.96
C TYR A 49 2.89 -4.15 2.35
N ALA A 50 2.72 -5.25 3.08
CA ALA A 50 2.39 -5.20 4.48
C ALA A 50 3.60 -4.78 5.29
N PRO A 51 3.41 -4.19 6.48
CA PRO A 51 4.53 -3.87 7.35
C PRO A 51 5.23 -5.14 7.81
N SER A 52 6.49 -5.00 8.18
CA SER A 52 7.25 -6.08 8.78
C SER A 52 7.78 -5.63 10.13
N ALA A 53 7.93 -6.57 11.04
CA ALA A 53 8.46 -6.31 12.36
C ALA A 53 9.44 -7.42 12.74
N GLY A 54 10.60 -7.03 13.26
CA GLY A 54 11.61 -7.99 13.64
C GLY A 54 12.09 -8.87 12.51
N GLY A 55 12.10 -8.36 11.28
CA GLY A 55 12.50 -9.11 10.10
C GLY A 55 11.45 -10.08 9.59
N LYS A 56 10.26 -10.10 10.19
CA LYS A 56 9.18 -10.99 9.78
C LYS A 56 8.03 -10.19 9.19
N ARG A 57 7.36 -10.77 8.21
CA ARG A 57 6.15 -10.16 7.64
C ARG A 57 5.02 -10.23 8.64
N CYS A 58 4.27 -9.15 8.77
CA CYS A 58 3.09 -9.11 9.63
C CYS A 58 1.86 -9.66 8.92
N ALA A 59 1.82 -9.61 7.59
CA ALA A 59 0.70 -10.12 6.81
C ALA A 59 1.15 -10.45 5.39
N THR A 60 0.43 -11.36 4.76
CA THR A 60 0.57 -11.64 3.33
C THR A 60 -0.82 -11.64 2.72
N PHE A 61 -0.90 -11.36 1.43
CA PHE A 61 -2.17 -11.26 0.74
C PHE A 61 -2.19 -12.21 -0.46
N ALA A 62 -3.36 -12.82 -0.70
CA ALA A 62 -3.58 -13.51 -1.96
C ALA A 62 -3.47 -12.49 -3.11
N PRO A 63 -3.02 -12.90 -4.31
CA PRO A 63 -2.83 -11.97 -5.41
C PRO A 63 -4.06 -11.13 -5.73
N GLU A 64 -5.25 -11.71 -5.71
CA GLU A 64 -6.47 -10.97 -6.00
C GLU A 64 -6.72 -9.87 -4.98
N LEU A 65 -6.51 -10.17 -3.70
CA LEU A 65 -6.69 -9.17 -2.65
C LEU A 65 -5.61 -8.08 -2.73
N ALA A 66 -4.38 -8.47 -3.00
CA ALA A 66 -3.30 -7.50 -3.16
C ALA A 66 -3.60 -6.53 -4.30
N GLU A 67 -4.16 -7.02 -5.40
CA GLU A 67 -4.55 -6.15 -6.52
C GLU A 67 -5.68 -5.20 -6.14
N GLU A 68 -6.67 -5.67 -5.39
CA GLU A 68 -7.77 -4.81 -4.93
C GLU A 68 -7.26 -3.71 -4.01
N ILE A 69 -6.38 -4.06 -3.06
CA ILE A 69 -5.80 -3.09 -2.14
C ILE A 69 -5.00 -2.05 -2.92
N THR A 70 -4.17 -2.51 -3.85
CA THR A 70 -3.33 -1.63 -4.66
C THR A 70 -4.17 -0.68 -5.50
N ALA A 71 -5.22 -1.18 -6.14
CA ALA A 71 -6.10 -0.36 -6.95
C ALA A 71 -6.81 0.71 -6.10
N ALA A 72 -7.30 0.32 -4.92
CA ALA A 72 -7.97 1.25 -4.02
C ALA A 72 -7.01 2.32 -3.51
N ALA A 73 -5.79 1.93 -3.14
CA ALA A 73 -4.79 2.88 -2.65
C ALA A 73 -4.33 3.83 -3.76
N THR A 74 -4.14 3.33 -4.97
CA THR A 74 -3.73 4.15 -6.11
C THR A 74 -4.80 5.18 -6.43
N ALA A 75 -6.07 4.78 -6.42
CA ALA A 75 -7.17 5.70 -6.66
C ALA A 75 -7.27 6.76 -5.56
N ALA A 76 -7.10 6.36 -4.31
CA ALA A 76 -7.15 7.30 -3.19
C ALA A 76 -5.98 8.29 -3.25
N LEU A 77 -4.80 7.84 -3.62
CA LEU A 77 -3.63 8.71 -3.74
C LEU A 77 -3.82 9.70 -4.89
N GLY A 78 -4.35 9.26 -6.02
CA GLY A 78 -4.62 10.12 -7.15
C GLY A 78 -5.63 11.21 -6.80
N GLY A 79 -6.67 10.87 -6.06
CA GLY A 79 -7.65 11.85 -5.60
C GLY A 79 -7.05 12.87 -4.64
N ARG A 80 -6.12 12.46 -3.76
CA ARG A 80 -5.43 13.38 -2.86
C ARG A 80 -4.46 14.30 -3.60
N ALA A 81 -3.83 13.78 -4.63
CA ALA A 81 -2.82 14.54 -5.38
C ALA A 81 -3.42 15.56 -6.32
N ALA A 82 -4.69 15.47 -6.57
CA ALA A 82 -5.38 16.37 -7.50
C ALA A 82 -5.54 17.77 -6.95
#